data_687535b9f90972263ae36ef1125ddc6c
#
_entry.id   687535b9f90972263ae36ef1125ddc6c
#
_cell.length_a   1.000
_cell.length_b   1.000
_cell.length_c   1.000
_cell.angle_alpha   90.00
_cell.angle_beta   90.00
_cell.angle_gamma   90.00
#
_symmetry.space_group_name_H-M   'P 1'
#
loop_
_entity.id
_entity.type
_entity.pdbx_description
1 polymer ?
#
loop_
_entity_poly.entity_id
_entity_poly.type
_entity_poly.pdbx_seq_one_letter_code
_entity_poly.pdbx_strand_id
1 'polypeptide(L)'
;MSYPYGGRSHYSVVIVGGGQAGLSLSHCLQQRGIDHLVIEKRSLVHTWRTQRWDSFCLVTPNWQCQLPGWSYIGSDPHGFMVKDQINDWLAGFVAHVKAPAIEGVTVERVSRVPGVLGGGERDRFMVQTDTGLYTADQVVVASGGYHRPVVPRLAEKLPATVAQYHSAQYRNPAQLPEGAVLVVGCGQSGAQIAEDLHLAGRKVHLATGNAPRCARFYRGREVVDWLADMKYYDMPVTEHPLREGVRDNTNHYVTGRDGGRDIDLRRFANEGMELYGLLSGFDGGSFELQPNLREHLDSADDTYNRINASIDKFIAAQGIEAPPPSVYSPVWEPTEERTRLDLAAAGITSVIWCIGFSPDFAWVDAPVFNGRGAPVHQRGVTNEPGLYFLGLPWLHTWGSGRFSGVARDAEFLAEAIEKRKTGLRGGAVEESPAPALRAA
;
A
#
# COMPACT_ATOMS: atom_id res chain seq x y z
N MET A 1 -2.64 -25.81 -27.29
CA MET A 1 -2.42 -24.59 -26.47
C MET A 1 -1.06 -24.07 -26.86
N SER A 2 -0.99 -22.91 -27.49
CA SER A 2 0.29 -22.28 -27.87
C SER A 2 0.75 -21.43 -26.67
N TYR A 3 1.93 -21.72 -26.17
CA TYR A 3 2.55 -20.90 -25.12
C TYR A 3 3.06 -19.59 -25.75
N PRO A 4 2.67 -18.42 -25.26
CA PRO A 4 2.99 -17.14 -25.94
C PRO A 4 4.47 -16.74 -25.89
N TYR A 5 5.28 -17.34 -25.03
CA TYR A 5 6.71 -17.06 -24.92
C TYR A 5 7.54 -18.28 -25.35
N GLY A 6 8.00 -18.32 -26.60
CA GLY A 6 9.00 -19.29 -27.08
C GLY A 6 8.68 -20.77 -26.90
N GLY A 7 7.42 -21.16 -26.64
CA GLY A 7 7.01 -22.56 -26.42
C GLY A 7 7.45 -23.16 -25.09
N ARG A 8 8.04 -22.36 -24.18
CA ARG A 8 8.58 -22.83 -22.90
C ARG A 8 7.52 -22.81 -21.80
N SER A 9 7.38 -23.90 -21.04
CA SER A 9 6.39 -24.06 -19.97
C SER A 9 6.99 -24.16 -18.56
N HIS A 10 8.32 -24.23 -18.43
CA HIS A 10 9.00 -24.36 -17.14
C HIS A 10 10.06 -23.27 -16.94
N TYR A 11 10.08 -22.68 -15.72
CA TYR A 11 11.03 -21.66 -15.28
C TYR A 11 11.58 -21.99 -13.90
N SER A 12 12.80 -21.55 -13.60
CA SER A 12 13.34 -21.67 -12.23
C SER A 12 12.50 -20.89 -11.24
N VAL A 13 12.01 -19.70 -11.63
CA VAL A 13 11.16 -18.85 -10.81
C VAL A 13 10.02 -18.27 -11.65
N VAL A 14 8.80 -18.29 -11.12
CA VAL A 14 7.69 -17.50 -11.65
C VAL A 14 7.35 -16.40 -10.64
N ILE A 15 7.33 -15.15 -11.11
CA ILE A 15 6.91 -13.97 -10.35
C ILE A 15 5.50 -13.60 -10.80
N VAL A 16 4.53 -13.59 -9.88
CA VAL A 16 3.15 -13.22 -10.16
C VAL A 16 2.92 -11.76 -9.76
N GLY A 17 2.80 -10.90 -10.76
CA GLY A 17 2.62 -9.44 -10.63
C GLY A 17 3.81 -8.65 -11.17
N GLY A 18 3.54 -7.75 -12.10
CA GLY A 18 4.51 -6.88 -12.79
C GLY A 18 4.50 -5.43 -12.27
N GLY A 19 4.18 -5.22 -10.99
CA GLY A 19 4.33 -3.94 -10.29
C GLY A 19 5.78 -3.67 -9.87
N GLN A 20 5.99 -2.57 -9.12
CA GLN A 20 7.33 -2.21 -8.62
C GLN A 20 8.04 -3.36 -7.87
N ALA A 21 7.29 -4.18 -7.14
CA ALA A 21 7.84 -5.28 -6.37
C ALA A 21 8.34 -6.42 -7.28
N GLY A 22 7.50 -6.89 -8.20
CA GLY A 22 7.87 -7.97 -9.13
C GLY A 22 9.02 -7.57 -10.05
N LEU A 23 9.02 -6.33 -10.55
CA LEU A 23 10.11 -5.81 -11.37
C LEU A 23 11.41 -5.64 -10.59
N SER A 24 11.33 -5.23 -9.32
CA SER A 24 12.51 -5.16 -8.44
C SER A 24 13.14 -6.53 -8.25
N LEU A 25 12.33 -7.56 -8.01
CA LEU A 25 12.84 -8.92 -7.90
C LEU A 25 13.40 -9.42 -9.23
N SER A 26 12.70 -9.15 -10.34
CA SER A 26 13.20 -9.51 -11.68
C SER A 26 14.59 -8.94 -11.93
N HIS A 27 14.83 -7.67 -11.60
CA HIS A 27 16.15 -7.05 -11.68
C HIS A 27 17.19 -7.83 -10.84
N CYS A 28 16.88 -8.11 -9.57
CA CYS A 28 17.82 -8.82 -8.68
C CYS A 28 18.11 -10.25 -9.16
N LEU A 29 17.14 -10.96 -9.74
CA LEU A 29 17.33 -12.29 -10.31
C LEU A 29 18.17 -12.26 -11.59
N GLN A 30 17.99 -11.24 -12.45
CA GLN A 30 18.82 -11.04 -13.65
C GLN A 30 20.30 -10.84 -13.27
N GLN A 31 20.58 -10.01 -12.26
CA GLN A 31 21.94 -9.79 -11.78
C GLN A 31 22.62 -11.09 -11.29
N ARG A 32 21.82 -12.09 -10.89
CA ARG A 32 22.28 -13.42 -10.45
C ARG A 32 22.24 -14.49 -11.55
N GLY A 33 21.85 -14.13 -12.76
CA GLY A 33 21.65 -15.10 -13.86
C GLY A 33 20.60 -16.15 -13.54
N ILE A 34 19.61 -15.84 -12.71
CA ILE A 34 18.53 -16.76 -12.36
C ILE A 34 17.41 -16.61 -13.39
N ASP A 35 17.14 -17.74 -14.05
CA ASP A 35 16.05 -17.83 -15.02
C ASP A 35 14.69 -17.65 -14.35
N HIS A 36 13.85 -16.77 -14.92
CA HIS A 36 12.53 -16.47 -14.37
C HIS A 36 11.57 -15.92 -15.42
N LEU A 37 10.30 -15.84 -15.04
CA LEU A 37 9.21 -15.24 -15.82
C LEU A 37 8.37 -14.36 -14.91
N VAL A 38 8.03 -13.15 -15.35
CA VAL A 38 7.03 -12.28 -14.71
C VAL A 38 5.70 -12.45 -15.45
N ILE A 39 4.63 -12.78 -14.71
CA ILE A 39 3.28 -12.87 -15.27
C ILE A 39 2.46 -11.71 -14.70
N GLU A 40 1.99 -10.82 -15.58
CA GLU A 40 1.20 -9.65 -15.21
C GLU A 40 -0.20 -9.71 -15.84
N LYS A 41 -1.21 -9.53 -15.01
CA LYS A 41 -2.62 -9.56 -15.40
C LYS A 41 -2.99 -8.49 -16.42
N ARG A 42 -2.33 -7.34 -16.37
CA ARG A 42 -2.59 -6.19 -17.23
C ARG A 42 -1.29 -5.75 -17.92
N SER A 43 -0.99 -4.45 -17.92
CA SER A 43 0.33 -3.94 -18.32
C SER A 43 1.25 -3.80 -17.09
N LEU A 44 2.55 -3.83 -17.29
CA LEU A 44 3.51 -3.57 -16.23
C LEU A 44 3.22 -2.21 -15.56
N VAL A 45 3.34 -2.14 -14.24
CA VAL A 45 3.05 -0.98 -13.37
C VAL A 45 1.65 -0.37 -13.57
N HIS A 46 0.68 -1.16 -14.01
CA HIS A 46 -0.68 -0.74 -14.37
C HIS A 46 -1.38 0.11 -13.31
N THR A 47 -1.32 -0.31 -12.04
CA THR A 47 -2.02 0.34 -10.92
C THR A 47 -1.61 1.80 -10.74
N TRP A 48 -0.36 2.13 -10.97
CA TRP A 48 0.14 3.50 -10.89
C TRP A 48 -0.46 4.39 -11.98
N ARG A 49 -0.62 3.88 -13.19
CA ARG A 49 -1.19 4.61 -14.34
C ARG A 49 -2.69 4.82 -14.21
N THR A 50 -3.41 3.86 -13.63
CA THR A 50 -4.88 3.79 -13.77
C THR A 50 -5.67 3.99 -12.49
N GLN A 51 -5.06 3.83 -11.31
CA GLN A 51 -5.77 3.90 -10.03
C GLN A 51 -5.36 5.10 -9.16
N ARG A 52 -4.93 6.19 -9.80
CA ARG A 52 -4.61 7.45 -9.14
C ARG A 52 -5.45 8.58 -9.76
N TRP A 53 -5.87 9.53 -8.93
CA TRP A 53 -6.56 10.74 -9.39
C TRP A 53 -5.57 11.74 -10.00
N ASP A 54 -6.09 12.71 -10.74
CA ASP A 54 -5.26 13.56 -11.61
C ASP A 54 -4.32 14.47 -10.81
N SER A 55 -4.77 14.97 -9.65
CA SER A 55 -3.93 15.77 -8.74
C SER A 55 -3.06 14.93 -7.78
N PHE A 56 -2.98 13.62 -7.98
CA PHE A 56 -2.18 12.75 -7.10
C PHE A 56 -0.71 13.12 -7.15
N CYS A 57 -0.10 13.20 -5.97
CA CYS A 57 1.35 13.29 -5.81
C CYS A 57 1.83 12.31 -4.74
N LEU A 58 3.13 12.03 -4.74
CA LEU A 58 3.74 11.26 -3.66
C LEU A 58 3.56 11.98 -2.32
N VAL A 59 3.42 11.22 -1.27
CA VAL A 59 3.42 11.71 0.12
C VAL A 59 4.78 11.58 0.78
N THR A 60 5.68 10.84 0.15
CA THR A 60 7.08 10.69 0.55
C THR A 60 7.94 11.50 -0.41
N PRO A 61 9.02 12.14 0.07
CA PRO A 61 9.90 12.92 -0.79
C PRO A 61 10.57 12.04 -1.85
N ASN A 62 10.95 12.67 -2.96
CA ASN A 62 11.49 11.99 -4.15
C ASN A 62 12.76 11.19 -3.85
N TRP A 63 13.59 11.61 -2.87
CA TRP A 63 14.79 10.87 -2.48
C TRP A 63 14.49 9.45 -1.93
N GLN A 64 13.25 9.20 -1.47
CA GLN A 64 12.80 7.86 -1.08
C GLN A 64 12.43 6.95 -2.27
N CYS A 65 12.43 7.48 -3.49
CA CYS A 65 12.19 6.67 -4.68
C CYS A 65 13.48 5.93 -5.07
N GLN A 66 13.64 4.72 -4.52
CA GLN A 66 14.85 3.90 -4.63
C GLN A 66 14.47 2.46 -4.98
N LEU A 67 14.39 2.17 -6.28
CA LEU A 67 14.25 0.81 -6.80
C LEU A 67 15.63 0.23 -7.14
N PRO A 68 15.78 -1.11 -7.28
CA PRO A 68 17.09 -1.71 -7.56
C PRO A 68 17.69 -1.16 -8.86
N GLY A 69 18.87 -0.54 -8.76
CA GLY A 69 19.54 0.10 -9.89
C GLY A 69 18.82 1.33 -10.45
N TRP A 70 17.77 1.84 -9.79
CA TRP A 70 16.92 2.92 -10.28
C TRP A 70 16.47 3.84 -9.16
N SER A 71 17.27 4.83 -8.84
CA SER A 71 16.95 5.86 -7.85
C SER A 71 16.46 7.13 -8.53
N TYR A 72 15.75 7.98 -7.78
CA TYR A 72 15.45 9.33 -8.24
C TYR A 72 16.77 10.13 -8.36
N ILE A 73 17.00 10.72 -9.53
CA ILE A 73 18.20 11.53 -9.85
C ILE A 73 17.85 12.96 -10.30
N GLY A 74 16.59 13.38 -10.10
CA GLY A 74 16.14 14.73 -10.44
C GLY A 74 16.71 15.79 -9.51
N SER A 75 16.53 17.06 -9.88
CA SER A 75 17.05 18.23 -9.16
C SER A 75 16.30 18.58 -7.88
N ASP A 76 15.15 17.94 -7.62
CA ASP A 76 14.30 18.20 -6.46
C ASP A 76 14.10 16.94 -5.59
N PRO A 77 15.13 16.53 -4.82
CA PRO A 77 15.05 15.31 -4.00
C PRO A 77 14.05 15.43 -2.84
N HIS A 78 13.78 16.63 -2.35
CA HIS A 78 12.84 16.90 -1.24
C HIS A 78 11.43 17.29 -1.72
N GLY A 79 11.20 17.38 -3.02
CA GLY A 79 9.88 17.56 -3.61
C GLY A 79 9.10 16.24 -3.71
N PHE A 80 7.93 16.32 -4.35
CA PHE A 80 6.97 15.22 -4.43
C PHE A 80 6.52 15.04 -5.88
N MET A 81 6.96 13.98 -6.54
CA MET A 81 6.52 13.69 -7.91
C MET A 81 4.99 13.64 -7.99
N VAL A 82 4.44 14.35 -8.97
CA VAL A 82 3.04 14.25 -9.36
C VAL A 82 2.80 13.01 -10.22
N LYS A 83 1.53 12.65 -10.41
CA LYS A 83 1.10 11.42 -11.09
C LYS A 83 1.86 11.13 -12.38
N ASP A 84 2.00 12.11 -13.26
CA ASP A 84 2.64 11.90 -14.57
C ASP A 84 4.16 11.69 -14.42
N GLN A 85 4.81 12.43 -13.53
CA GLN A 85 6.23 12.24 -13.21
C GLN A 85 6.50 10.85 -12.60
N ILE A 86 5.59 10.35 -11.73
CA ILE A 86 5.68 8.98 -11.19
C ILE A 86 5.57 7.95 -12.31
N ASN A 87 4.63 8.15 -13.25
CA ASN A 87 4.42 7.25 -14.37
C ASN A 87 5.64 7.24 -15.32
N ASP A 88 6.22 8.40 -15.60
CA ASP A 88 7.44 8.51 -16.43
C ASP A 88 8.64 7.86 -15.74
N TRP A 89 8.82 8.11 -14.45
CA TRP A 89 9.88 7.48 -13.65
C TRP A 89 9.76 5.96 -13.63
N LEU A 90 8.54 5.42 -13.46
CA LEU A 90 8.28 3.99 -13.50
C LEU A 90 8.42 3.40 -14.92
N ALA A 91 8.04 4.14 -15.95
CA ALA A 91 8.28 3.72 -17.35
C ALA A 91 9.77 3.59 -17.63
N GLY A 92 10.58 4.51 -17.12
CA GLY A 92 12.04 4.41 -17.14
C GLY A 92 12.56 3.16 -16.42
N PHE A 93 12.00 2.82 -15.26
CA PHE A 93 12.34 1.60 -14.52
C PHE A 93 11.99 0.34 -15.32
N VAL A 94 10.81 0.27 -15.92
CA VAL A 94 10.42 -0.85 -16.80
C VAL A 94 11.42 -1.02 -17.94
N ALA A 95 11.81 0.08 -18.60
CA ALA A 95 12.78 0.07 -19.69
C ALA A 95 14.20 -0.30 -19.21
N HIS A 96 14.56 0.02 -17.98
CA HIS A 96 15.84 -0.33 -17.36
C HIS A 96 15.91 -1.83 -17.05
N VAL A 97 14.88 -2.38 -16.41
CA VAL A 97 14.85 -3.79 -15.96
C VAL A 97 14.74 -4.73 -17.15
N LYS A 98 13.92 -4.41 -18.16
CA LYS A 98 13.65 -5.30 -19.32
C LYS A 98 13.30 -6.73 -18.85
N ALA A 99 12.38 -6.83 -17.89
CA ALA A 99 11.97 -8.10 -17.30
C ALA A 99 11.47 -9.09 -18.38
N PRO A 100 11.78 -10.38 -18.28
CA PRO A 100 11.13 -11.40 -19.09
C PRO A 100 9.67 -11.54 -18.64
N ALA A 101 8.78 -10.74 -19.22
CA ALA A 101 7.41 -10.58 -18.75
C ALA A 101 6.39 -10.95 -19.82
N ILE A 102 5.26 -11.52 -19.38
CA ILE A 102 4.04 -11.69 -20.16
C ILE A 102 2.97 -10.78 -19.55
N GLU A 103 2.44 -9.89 -20.36
CA GLU A 103 1.36 -8.99 -20.00
C GLU A 103 0.00 -9.50 -20.48
N GLY A 104 -1.08 -9.10 -19.82
CA GLY A 104 -2.45 -9.48 -20.19
C GLY A 104 -2.80 -10.93 -19.83
N VAL A 105 -2.04 -11.58 -18.94
CA VAL A 105 -2.24 -12.97 -18.53
C VAL A 105 -2.58 -13.06 -17.04
N THR A 106 -3.73 -13.61 -16.73
CA THR A 106 -4.21 -13.78 -15.36
C THR A 106 -3.77 -15.12 -14.78
N VAL A 107 -3.04 -15.10 -13.67
CA VAL A 107 -2.80 -16.32 -12.88
C VAL A 107 -4.07 -16.64 -12.09
N GLU A 108 -4.64 -17.81 -12.34
CA GLU A 108 -5.87 -18.29 -11.72
C GLU A 108 -5.62 -19.20 -10.53
N ARG A 109 -4.49 -19.95 -10.55
CA ARG A 109 -4.12 -20.84 -9.45
C ARG A 109 -2.61 -21.08 -9.42
N VAL A 110 -2.07 -21.07 -8.20
CA VAL A 110 -0.73 -21.58 -7.88
C VAL A 110 -0.89 -22.73 -6.90
N SER A 111 -0.37 -23.90 -7.24
CA SER A 111 -0.45 -25.10 -6.40
C SER A 111 0.81 -25.93 -6.53
N ARG A 112 1.03 -26.86 -5.58
CA ARG A 112 2.04 -27.90 -5.72
C ARG A 112 1.68 -28.87 -6.84
N VAL A 113 2.68 -29.38 -7.56
CA VAL A 113 2.47 -30.48 -8.50
C VAL A 113 2.25 -31.77 -7.70
N PRO A 114 1.08 -32.43 -7.85
CA PRO A 114 0.81 -33.70 -7.16
C PRO A 114 1.77 -34.78 -7.59
N GLY A 115 2.27 -35.61 -6.65
CA GLY A 115 2.96 -36.85 -6.93
C GLY A 115 4.48 -36.81 -7.05
N VAL A 116 5.11 -35.63 -6.84
CA VAL A 116 6.57 -35.53 -6.75
C VAL A 116 7.00 -35.65 -5.28
N LEU A 117 6.62 -36.75 -4.64
CA LEU A 117 7.06 -37.12 -3.30
C LEU A 117 8.07 -38.25 -3.41
N GLY A 118 9.33 -37.90 -3.20
CA GLY A 118 10.35 -38.94 -3.01
C GLY A 118 11.66 -38.70 -3.73
N GLY A 119 12.69 -38.34 -2.97
CA GLY A 119 14.08 -38.62 -3.26
C GLY A 119 14.64 -38.14 -4.61
N GLY A 120 14.99 -36.86 -4.71
CA GLY A 120 15.81 -36.34 -5.80
C GLY A 120 15.09 -35.57 -6.91
N GLU A 121 13.77 -35.51 -6.92
CA GLU A 121 13.04 -34.64 -7.83
C GLU A 121 12.65 -33.31 -7.15
N ARG A 122 12.80 -32.24 -7.90
CA ARG A 122 12.59 -30.87 -7.43
C ARG A 122 11.13 -30.64 -7.08
N ASP A 123 10.89 -30.04 -5.93
CA ASP A 123 9.58 -29.48 -5.62
C ASP A 123 9.18 -28.51 -6.74
N ARG A 124 8.02 -28.72 -7.33
CA ARG A 124 7.53 -27.92 -8.44
C ARG A 124 6.19 -27.31 -8.10
N PHE A 125 6.01 -26.08 -8.54
CA PHE A 125 4.73 -25.41 -8.53
C PHE A 125 4.10 -25.47 -9.92
N MET A 126 2.82 -25.63 -9.95
CA MET A 126 1.95 -25.45 -11.11
C MET A 126 1.33 -24.05 -11.04
N VAL A 127 1.51 -23.26 -12.08
CA VAL A 127 0.96 -21.93 -12.24
C VAL A 127 -0.04 -21.96 -13.38
N GLN A 128 -1.30 -22.08 -13.06
CA GLN A 128 -2.41 -22.10 -14.02
C GLN A 128 -2.78 -20.65 -14.36
N THR A 129 -2.92 -20.37 -15.64
CA THR A 129 -3.33 -19.07 -16.16
C THR A 129 -4.51 -19.22 -17.11
N ASP A 130 -5.17 -18.10 -17.42
CA ASP A 130 -6.25 -18.04 -18.41
C ASP A 130 -5.79 -18.37 -19.85
N THR A 131 -4.49 -18.38 -20.11
CA THR A 131 -3.91 -18.68 -21.43
C THR A 131 -3.15 -20.01 -21.51
N GLY A 132 -2.82 -20.63 -20.37
CA GLY A 132 -2.07 -21.88 -20.36
C GLY A 132 -1.51 -22.24 -18.98
N LEU A 133 -0.66 -23.28 -18.99
CA LEU A 133 -0.09 -23.85 -17.78
C LEU A 133 1.43 -23.69 -17.79
N TYR A 134 1.97 -23.16 -16.68
CA TYR A 134 3.40 -23.09 -16.42
C TYR A 134 3.77 -23.93 -15.20
N THR A 135 5.01 -24.36 -15.14
CA THR A 135 5.61 -24.96 -13.94
C THR A 135 6.81 -24.15 -13.50
N ALA A 136 7.07 -24.13 -12.21
CA ALA A 136 8.22 -23.41 -11.63
C ALA A 136 8.84 -24.21 -10.47
N ASP A 137 10.14 -24.10 -10.29
CA ASP A 137 10.82 -24.61 -9.10
C ASP A 137 10.44 -23.76 -7.87
N GLN A 138 10.23 -22.45 -8.07
CA GLN A 138 9.89 -21.49 -7.04
C GLN A 138 8.88 -20.45 -7.57
N VAL A 139 8.02 -19.93 -6.69
CA VAL A 139 7.02 -18.92 -7.04
C VAL A 139 7.09 -17.75 -6.06
N VAL A 140 7.04 -16.52 -6.60
CA VAL A 140 6.94 -15.30 -5.80
C VAL A 140 5.64 -14.57 -6.10
N VAL A 141 4.80 -14.39 -5.08
CA VAL A 141 3.57 -13.62 -5.15
C VAL A 141 3.91 -12.14 -4.90
N ALA A 142 3.91 -11.35 -5.96
CA ALA A 142 4.20 -9.92 -5.97
C ALA A 142 3.00 -9.06 -6.45
N SER A 143 1.78 -9.60 -6.27
CA SER A 143 0.53 -8.98 -6.71
C SER A 143 0.06 -7.79 -5.86
N GLY A 144 0.80 -7.46 -4.78
CA GLY A 144 0.44 -6.43 -3.81
C GLY A 144 -0.62 -6.88 -2.82
N GLY A 145 -1.20 -5.92 -2.07
CA GLY A 145 -2.24 -6.19 -1.06
C GLY A 145 -3.57 -5.46 -1.32
N TYR A 146 -3.65 -4.67 -2.39
CA TYR A 146 -4.84 -3.84 -2.70
C TYR A 146 -5.67 -4.48 -3.83
N HIS A 147 -6.24 -5.67 -3.55
CA HIS A 147 -6.90 -6.46 -4.59
C HIS A 147 -8.36 -6.09 -4.79
N ARG A 148 -9.15 -6.15 -3.72
CA ARG A 148 -10.59 -5.91 -3.77
C ARG A 148 -10.93 -4.59 -3.06
N PRO A 149 -11.51 -3.61 -3.75
CA PRO A 149 -12.08 -2.43 -3.11
C PRO A 149 -13.10 -2.82 -2.04
N VAL A 150 -12.96 -2.25 -0.84
CA VAL A 150 -13.95 -2.46 0.22
C VAL A 150 -15.08 -1.46 0.04
N VAL A 151 -16.30 -1.98 -0.14
CA VAL A 151 -17.54 -1.21 -0.17
C VAL A 151 -18.47 -1.81 0.88
N PRO A 152 -19.04 -1.02 1.81
CA PRO A 152 -19.86 -1.56 2.86
C PRO A 152 -21.24 -1.99 2.33
N ARG A 153 -21.86 -2.98 2.96
CA ARG A 153 -23.19 -3.48 2.54
C ARG A 153 -24.26 -2.40 2.52
N LEU A 154 -24.15 -1.36 3.34
CA LEU A 154 -25.09 -0.24 3.32
C LEU A 154 -25.12 0.52 1.98
N ALA A 155 -24.08 0.40 1.17
CA ALA A 155 -24.00 0.98 -0.17
C ALA A 155 -25.14 0.48 -1.09
N GLU A 156 -25.61 -0.73 -0.90
CA GLU A 156 -26.73 -1.35 -1.64
C GLU A 156 -28.08 -0.70 -1.31
N LYS A 157 -28.19 0.01 -0.18
CA LYS A 157 -29.41 0.71 0.25
C LYS A 157 -29.52 2.12 -0.30
N LEU A 158 -28.43 2.67 -0.87
CA LEU A 158 -28.45 4.03 -1.41
C LEU A 158 -29.33 4.09 -2.68
N PRO A 159 -30.05 5.21 -2.87
CA PRO A 159 -30.84 5.42 -4.09
C PRO A 159 -29.95 5.32 -5.35
N ALA A 160 -30.48 4.77 -6.43
CA ALA A 160 -29.78 4.67 -7.72
C ALA A 160 -29.39 6.03 -8.34
N THR A 161 -29.97 7.11 -7.85
CA THR A 161 -29.64 8.50 -8.23
C THR A 161 -28.34 9.00 -7.60
N VAL A 162 -27.81 8.31 -6.59
CA VAL A 162 -26.54 8.65 -5.94
C VAL A 162 -25.41 7.87 -6.61
N ALA A 163 -24.49 8.59 -7.24
CA ALA A 163 -23.32 7.99 -7.85
C ALA A 163 -22.35 7.48 -6.77
N GLN A 164 -21.87 6.25 -6.92
CA GLN A 164 -20.97 5.64 -5.95
C GLN A 164 -19.65 5.28 -6.61
N TYR A 165 -18.56 5.65 -5.96
CA TYR A 165 -17.20 5.37 -6.40
C TYR A 165 -16.37 4.79 -5.24
N HIS A 166 -15.43 3.94 -5.56
CA HIS A 166 -14.33 3.64 -4.66
C HIS A 166 -13.15 4.60 -4.93
N SER A 167 -12.30 4.85 -3.93
CA SER A 167 -11.10 5.70 -4.10
C SER A 167 -10.24 5.33 -5.31
N ALA A 168 -10.16 4.05 -5.67
CA ALA A 168 -9.47 3.57 -6.88
C ALA A 168 -10.11 4.00 -8.21
N GLN A 169 -11.39 4.41 -8.18
CA GLN A 169 -12.15 4.83 -9.35
C GLN A 169 -12.22 6.36 -9.49
N TYR A 170 -11.96 7.09 -8.42
CA TYR A 170 -11.94 8.56 -8.44
C TYR A 170 -10.78 9.06 -9.30
N ARG A 171 -11.04 10.07 -10.13
CA ARG A 171 -10.03 10.71 -11.00
C ARG A 171 -9.91 12.21 -10.76
N ASN A 172 -11.01 12.91 -10.72
CA ASN A 172 -11.03 14.36 -10.51
C ASN A 172 -12.45 14.83 -10.12
N PRO A 173 -12.63 16.06 -9.61
CA PRO A 173 -13.94 16.60 -9.23
C PRO A 173 -14.95 16.69 -10.38
N ALA A 174 -14.49 16.84 -11.63
CA ALA A 174 -15.37 16.94 -12.80
C ALA A 174 -16.00 15.59 -13.21
N GLN A 175 -15.44 14.47 -12.73
CA GLN A 175 -16.02 13.13 -12.93
C GLN A 175 -17.38 12.98 -12.23
N LEU A 176 -17.59 13.72 -11.15
CA LEU A 176 -18.74 13.53 -10.27
C LEU A 176 -19.92 14.41 -10.71
N PRO A 177 -21.17 13.93 -10.56
CA PRO A 177 -22.36 14.75 -10.75
C PRO A 177 -22.30 16.05 -9.94
N GLU A 178 -22.98 17.09 -10.40
CA GLU A 178 -23.14 18.33 -9.62
C GLU A 178 -23.82 18.04 -8.28
N GLY A 179 -23.45 18.77 -7.22
CA GLY A 179 -23.96 18.62 -5.87
C GLY A 179 -22.86 18.33 -4.85
N ALA A 180 -23.27 18.01 -3.64
CA ALA A 180 -22.37 17.69 -2.55
C ALA A 180 -21.82 16.26 -2.68
N VAL A 181 -20.64 16.02 -2.10
CA VAL A 181 -19.96 14.73 -2.12
C VAL A 181 -19.76 14.25 -0.69
N LEU A 182 -20.20 13.02 -0.39
CA LEU A 182 -19.82 12.34 0.85
C LEU A 182 -18.57 11.49 0.61
N VAL A 183 -17.49 11.79 1.31
CA VAL A 183 -16.28 10.95 1.38
C VAL A 183 -16.36 10.12 2.65
N VAL A 184 -16.21 8.81 2.55
CA VAL A 184 -16.28 7.90 3.69
C VAL A 184 -14.90 7.32 3.99
N GLY A 185 -14.37 7.64 5.17
CA GLY A 185 -13.02 7.29 5.61
C GLY A 185 -12.02 8.42 5.36
N CYS A 186 -11.20 8.73 6.39
CA CYS A 186 -10.19 9.79 6.37
C CYS A 186 -8.76 9.26 6.45
N GLY A 187 -8.51 8.00 6.05
CA GLY A 187 -7.15 7.51 5.82
C GLY A 187 -6.48 8.28 4.68
N GLN A 188 -5.25 7.92 4.29
CA GLN A 188 -4.44 8.66 3.31
C GLN A 188 -5.21 9.01 2.02
N SER A 189 -5.95 8.06 1.42
CA SER A 189 -6.72 8.36 0.20
C SER A 189 -7.92 9.25 0.46
N GLY A 190 -8.66 9.00 1.55
CA GLY A 190 -9.86 9.78 1.86
C GLY A 190 -9.55 11.22 2.19
N ALA A 191 -8.53 11.47 3.00
CA ALA A 191 -8.10 12.81 3.35
C ALA A 191 -7.63 13.61 2.12
N GLN A 192 -6.84 12.99 1.21
CA GLN A 192 -6.38 13.65 -0.01
C GLN A 192 -7.51 13.86 -1.03
N ILE A 193 -8.46 12.93 -1.17
CA ILE A 193 -9.62 13.11 -2.07
C ILE A 193 -10.57 14.18 -1.52
N ALA A 194 -10.79 14.22 -0.20
CA ALA A 194 -11.56 15.27 0.43
C ALA A 194 -10.91 16.65 0.22
N GLU A 195 -9.58 16.72 0.37
CA GLU A 195 -8.77 17.90 0.05
C GLU A 195 -8.94 18.33 -1.42
N ASP A 196 -8.82 17.39 -2.37
CA ASP A 196 -8.93 17.67 -3.81
C ASP A 196 -10.29 18.25 -4.18
N LEU A 197 -11.36 17.66 -3.64
CA LEU A 197 -12.74 18.14 -3.81
C LEU A 197 -12.96 19.52 -3.18
N HIS A 198 -12.46 19.72 -1.95
CA HIS A 198 -12.58 20.97 -1.21
C HIS A 198 -11.89 22.13 -1.95
N LEU A 199 -10.65 21.90 -2.38
CA LEU A 199 -9.88 22.90 -3.14
C LEU A 199 -10.49 23.21 -4.52
N ALA A 200 -11.25 22.27 -5.09
CA ALA A 200 -12.00 22.49 -6.31
C ALA A 200 -13.37 23.20 -6.07
N GLY A 201 -13.65 23.63 -4.83
CA GLY A 201 -14.88 24.33 -4.47
C GLY A 201 -16.12 23.44 -4.36
N ARG A 202 -15.96 22.09 -4.29
CA ARG A 202 -17.10 21.19 -4.07
C ARG A 202 -17.51 21.22 -2.60
N LYS A 203 -18.82 21.14 -2.34
CA LYS A 203 -19.31 20.91 -0.98
C LYS A 203 -18.97 19.49 -0.56
N VAL A 204 -18.13 19.34 0.45
CA VAL A 204 -17.63 18.06 0.94
C VAL A 204 -18.23 17.75 2.30
N HIS A 205 -18.78 16.55 2.45
CA HIS A 205 -19.08 15.90 3.71
C HIS A 205 -18.07 14.77 3.91
N LEU A 206 -17.38 14.74 5.04
CA LEU A 206 -16.36 13.72 5.35
C LEU A 206 -16.78 12.94 6.60
N ALA A 207 -17.11 11.66 6.42
CA ALA A 207 -17.27 10.72 7.54
C ALA A 207 -15.89 10.17 7.93
N THR A 208 -15.45 10.51 9.13
CA THR A 208 -14.10 10.17 9.61
C THR A 208 -14.02 8.75 10.17
N GLY A 209 -12.80 8.26 10.30
CA GLY A 209 -12.42 7.10 11.10
C GLY A 209 -11.20 7.46 11.94
N ASN A 210 -10.71 6.54 12.74
CA ASN A 210 -9.53 6.75 13.57
C ASN A 210 -8.24 6.64 12.73
N ALA A 211 -7.99 7.62 11.87
CA ALA A 211 -6.79 7.70 11.05
C ALA A 211 -5.81 8.73 11.62
N PRO A 212 -4.54 8.37 11.84
CA PRO A 212 -3.53 9.27 12.38
C PRO A 212 -3.09 10.31 11.34
N ARG A 213 -2.62 11.47 11.79
CA ARG A 213 -1.95 12.46 10.96
C ARG A 213 -0.52 12.73 11.43
N CYS A 214 0.29 13.35 10.57
CA CYS A 214 1.61 13.87 10.92
C CYS A 214 1.82 15.25 10.31
N ALA A 215 2.77 16.00 10.86
CA ALA A 215 3.22 17.23 10.25
C ALA A 215 3.91 16.92 8.90
N ARG A 216 3.79 17.84 7.94
CA ARG A 216 4.62 17.79 6.74
C ARG A 216 6.01 18.32 7.06
N PHE A 217 6.06 19.48 7.69
CA PHE A 217 7.31 20.12 8.11
C PHE A 217 7.30 20.34 9.62
N TYR A 218 8.41 20.07 10.25
CA TYR A 218 8.61 20.34 11.66
C TYR A 218 10.05 20.82 11.91
N ARG A 219 10.20 21.89 12.69
CA ARG A 219 11.51 22.48 13.03
C ARG A 219 12.41 22.69 11.80
N GLY A 220 11.83 23.26 10.75
CA GLY A 220 12.55 23.66 9.53
C GLY A 220 12.88 22.54 8.54
N ARG A 221 12.48 21.28 8.81
CA ARG A 221 12.70 20.14 7.91
C ARG A 221 11.41 19.35 7.70
N GLU A 222 11.40 18.59 6.64
CA GLU A 222 10.33 17.61 6.34
C GLU A 222 10.37 16.49 7.39
N VAL A 223 9.18 16.08 7.89
CA VAL A 223 9.09 15.07 8.97
C VAL A 223 9.65 13.72 8.54
N VAL A 224 9.53 13.35 7.26
CA VAL A 224 10.12 12.11 6.73
C VAL A 224 11.66 12.14 6.83
N ASP A 225 12.29 13.31 6.64
CA ASP A 225 13.74 13.44 6.81
C ASP A 225 14.17 13.20 8.26
N TRP A 226 13.43 13.78 9.24
CA TRP A 226 13.68 13.51 10.65
C TRP A 226 13.51 12.04 11.00
N LEU A 227 12.43 11.41 10.53
CA LEU A 227 12.16 9.99 10.78
C LEU A 227 13.23 9.08 10.13
N ALA A 228 13.80 9.48 8.99
CA ALA A 228 14.91 8.75 8.38
C ALA A 228 16.20 8.86 9.23
N ASP A 229 16.55 10.05 9.71
CA ASP A 229 17.69 10.24 10.62
C ASP A 229 17.52 9.43 11.92
N MET A 230 16.30 9.34 12.43
CA MET A 230 15.90 8.52 13.58
C MET A 230 15.90 7.01 13.30
N LYS A 231 16.20 6.56 12.06
CA LYS A 231 16.19 5.16 11.62
C LYS A 231 14.80 4.47 11.69
N TYR A 232 13.73 5.25 11.71
CA TYR A 232 12.36 4.71 11.75
C TYR A 232 12.07 3.78 10.57
N TYR A 233 12.58 4.12 9.37
CA TYR A 233 12.35 3.34 8.16
C TYR A 233 13.23 2.08 8.04
N ASP A 234 14.20 1.93 8.92
CA ASP A 234 15.06 0.74 9.00
C ASP A 234 14.56 -0.27 10.05
N MET A 235 13.65 0.16 10.92
CA MET A 235 13.09 -0.67 11.99
C MET A 235 12.34 -1.88 11.40
N PRO A 236 12.76 -3.11 11.72
CA PRO A 236 12.01 -4.29 11.30
C PRO A 236 10.70 -4.43 12.08
N VAL A 237 9.69 -5.04 11.46
CA VAL A 237 8.38 -5.26 12.06
C VAL A 237 8.45 -6.01 13.41
N THR A 238 9.45 -6.85 13.59
CA THR A 238 9.70 -7.59 14.84
C THR A 238 10.16 -6.72 16.01
N GLU A 239 10.70 -5.55 15.72
CA GLU A 239 11.15 -4.55 16.72
C GLU A 239 10.13 -3.42 16.91
N HIS A 240 9.12 -3.33 16.04
CA HIS A 240 8.07 -2.32 16.18
C HIS A 240 7.27 -2.57 17.48
N PRO A 241 6.87 -1.54 18.25
CA PRO A 241 6.11 -1.72 19.49
C PRO A 241 4.84 -2.57 19.35
N LEU A 242 4.15 -2.47 18.22
CA LEU A 242 2.98 -3.28 17.89
C LEU A 242 3.33 -4.59 17.16
N ARG A 243 4.59 -4.82 16.89
CA ARG A 243 5.06 -5.95 16.09
C ARG A 243 4.20 -6.13 14.82
N GLU A 244 3.77 -7.34 14.49
CA GLU A 244 2.95 -7.61 13.31
C GLU A 244 1.57 -6.90 13.33
N GLY A 245 1.07 -6.49 14.49
CA GLY A 245 -0.15 -5.70 14.61
C GLY A 245 -0.08 -4.35 13.89
N VAL A 246 1.11 -3.82 13.61
CA VAL A 246 1.27 -2.59 12.81
C VAL A 246 0.75 -2.72 11.38
N ARG A 247 0.64 -3.96 10.86
CA ARG A 247 0.10 -4.23 9.52
C ARG A 247 -1.38 -3.85 9.39
N ASP A 248 -2.10 -3.84 10.50
CA ASP A 248 -3.52 -3.48 10.56
C ASP A 248 -3.73 -1.96 10.72
N ASN A 249 -2.66 -1.19 10.96
CA ASN A 249 -2.76 0.24 11.20
C ASN A 249 -2.91 1.04 9.89
N THR A 250 -3.76 2.06 9.95
CA THR A 250 -3.88 3.06 8.89
C THR A 250 -2.63 3.95 8.87
N ASN A 251 -2.13 4.26 7.67
CA ASN A 251 -1.03 5.20 7.51
C ASN A 251 -1.47 6.63 7.87
N HIS A 252 -0.52 7.44 8.36
CA HIS A 252 -0.72 8.86 8.61
C HIS A 252 -1.11 9.58 7.33
N TYR A 253 -2.14 10.41 7.37
CA TYR A 253 -2.50 11.23 6.23
C TYR A 253 -1.70 12.55 6.21
N VAL A 254 -1.26 12.90 5.04
CA VAL A 254 -0.44 14.09 4.73
C VAL A 254 -0.43 14.25 3.21
N THR A 255 -0.13 15.43 2.68
CA THR A 255 -0.05 15.64 1.24
C THR A 255 1.33 16.12 0.79
N GLY A 256 1.74 15.72 -0.43
CA GLY A 256 2.86 16.33 -1.14
C GLY A 256 2.43 17.43 -2.12
N ARG A 257 1.12 17.75 -2.19
CA ARG A 257 0.57 18.76 -3.07
C ARG A 257 1.17 20.13 -2.78
N ASP A 258 1.42 20.91 -3.82
CA ASP A 258 1.95 22.28 -3.74
C ASP A 258 3.27 22.38 -2.93
N GLY A 259 4.16 21.41 -3.09
CA GLY A 259 5.44 21.34 -2.38
C GLY A 259 5.35 20.72 -0.97
N GLY A 260 4.19 20.21 -0.62
CA GLY A 260 3.93 19.54 0.65
C GLY A 260 3.32 20.46 1.71
N ARG A 261 2.27 19.98 2.35
CA ARG A 261 1.60 20.66 3.47
C ARG A 261 0.88 19.67 4.36
N ASP A 262 0.50 20.13 5.53
CA ASP A 262 -0.38 19.38 6.42
C ASP A 262 -1.78 19.24 5.79
N ILE A 263 -2.41 18.10 5.96
CA ILE A 263 -3.86 18.00 5.86
C ILE A 263 -4.41 18.20 7.26
N ASP A 264 -5.06 19.34 7.48
CA ASP A 264 -5.69 19.70 8.74
C ASP A 264 -7.22 19.72 8.56
N LEU A 265 -7.89 18.67 9.00
CA LEU A 265 -9.34 18.51 8.85
C LEU A 265 -10.10 19.59 9.64
N ARG A 266 -9.56 20.03 10.79
CA ARG A 266 -10.17 21.12 11.58
C ARG A 266 -10.12 22.45 10.83
N ARG A 267 -9.01 22.70 10.13
CA ARG A 267 -8.89 23.89 9.27
C ARG A 267 -9.89 23.81 8.11
N PHE A 268 -10.03 22.66 7.46
CA PHE A 268 -11.02 22.48 6.40
C PHE A 268 -12.46 22.64 6.91
N ALA A 269 -12.73 22.27 8.16
CA ALA A 269 -14.03 22.54 8.78
C ALA A 269 -14.31 24.05 8.92
N ASN A 270 -13.32 24.86 9.33
CA ASN A 270 -13.43 26.34 9.32
C ASN A 270 -13.66 26.90 7.91
N GLU A 271 -13.16 26.21 6.90
CA GLU A 271 -13.30 26.59 5.48
C GLU A 271 -14.61 26.06 4.84
N GLY A 272 -15.46 25.34 5.62
CA GLY A 272 -16.79 24.90 5.20
C GLY A 272 -16.90 23.42 4.81
N MET A 273 -15.87 22.60 5.02
CA MET A 273 -16.00 21.14 4.95
C MET A 273 -16.80 20.64 6.15
N GLU A 274 -17.78 19.79 5.90
CA GLU A 274 -18.62 19.23 6.94
C GLU A 274 -18.05 17.90 7.45
N LEU A 275 -17.68 17.86 8.72
CA LEU A 275 -17.08 16.66 9.33
C LEU A 275 -18.08 15.90 10.18
N TYR A 276 -17.93 14.57 10.20
CA TYR A 276 -18.77 13.64 10.94
C TYR A 276 -17.92 12.52 11.54
N GLY A 277 -18.44 11.87 12.58
CA GLY A 277 -17.89 10.65 13.12
C GLY A 277 -18.03 9.45 12.16
N LEU A 278 -17.83 8.24 12.67
CA LEU A 278 -17.82 7.02 11.88
C LEU A 278 -19.19 6.75 11.27
N LEU A 279 -19.24 6.48 9.97
CA LEU A 279 -20.44 6.03 9.27
C LEU A 279 -20.83 4.62 9.76
N SER A 280 -22.04 4.46 10.29
CA SER A 280 -22.54 3.21 10.85
C SER A 280 -23.74 2.62 10.11
N GLY A 281 -24.51 3.43 9.37
CA GLY A 281 -25.72 2.95 8.72
C GLY A 281 -26.26 3.89 7.65
N PHE A 282 -27.33 3.44 6.98
CA PHE A 282 -28.18 4.24 6.12
C PHE A 282 -29.63 3.74 6.24
N ASP A 283 -30.52 4.61 6.68
CA ASP A 283 -31.94 4.32 6.85
C ASP A 283 -32.80 5.56 6.63
N GLY A 284 -33.97 5.37 6.04
CA GLY A 284 -34.97 6.45 5.82
C GLY A 284 -34.40 7.66 5.07
N GLY A 285 -33.46 7.45 4.11
CA GLY A 285 -32.87 8.54 3.33
C GLY A 285 -31.76 9.30 4.04
N SER A 286 -31.34 8.86 5.22
CA SER A 286 -30.29 9.50 6.02
C SER A 286 -29.14 8.53 6.32
N PHE A 287 -27.92 9.03 6.29
CA PHE A 287 -26.76 8.35 6.85
C PHE A 287 -26.79 8.42 8.38
N GLU A 288 -26.47 7.32 9.02
CA GLU A 288 -26.30 7.21 10.46
C GLU A 288 -24.81 7.26 10.80
N LEU A 289 -24.46 8.09 11.79
CA LEU A 289 -23.07 8.36 12.17
C LEU A 289 -22.91 8.20 13.69
N GLN A 290 -21.73 7.74 14.11
CA GLN A 290 -21.42 7.65 15.52
C GLN A 290 -21.00 9.03 16.09
N PRO A 291 -21.31 9.32 17.36
CA PRO A 291 -20.94 10.56 18.02
C PRO A 291 -19.46 10.51 18.51
N ASN A 292 -18.51 10.33 17.59
CA ASN A 292 -17.09 10.16 17.88
C ASN A 292 -16.18 10.99 16.99
N LEU A 293 -16.72 12.06 16.38
CA LEU A 293 -15.91 12.97 15.56
C LEU A 293 -14.79 13.62 16.37
N ARG A 294 -15.11 14.14 17.57
CA ARG A 294 -14.12 14.78 18.45
C ARG A 294 -13.01 13.80 18.81
N GLU A 295 -13.36 12.58 19.20
CA GLU A 295 -12.40 11.53 19.52
C GLU A 295 -11.44 11.24 18.37
N HIS A 296 -11.94 11.13 17.14
CA HIS A 296 -11.11 10.90 15.95
C HIS A 296 -10.14 12.05 15.68
N LEU A 297 -10.60 13.30 15.80
CA LEU A 297 -9.78 14.48 15.58
C LEU A 297 -8.71 14.62 16.66
N ASP A 298 -9.07 14.44 17.93
CA ASP A 298 -8.14 14.52 19.05
C ASP A 298 -7.06 13.43 18.96
N SER A 299 -7.44 12.18 18.63
CA SER A 299 -6.49 11.08 18.43
C SER A 299 -5.49 11.36 17.29
N ALA A 300 -5.95 12.00 16.20
CA ALA A 300 -5.08 12.40 15.11
C ALA A 300 -4.09 13.51 15.54
N ASP A 301 -4.56 14.50 16.29
CA ASP A 301 -3.74 15.60 16.84
C ASP A 301 -2.74 15.11 17.88
N ASP A 302 -3.15 14.19 18.75
CA ASP A 302 -2.25 13.54 19.71
C ASP A 302 -1.12 12.80 19.02
N THR A 303 -1.43 12.11 17.91
CA THR A 303 -0.41 11.43 17.12
C THR A 303 0.55 12.40 16.46
N TYR A 304 0.03 13.49 15.89
CA TYR A 304 0.82 14.59 15.33
C TYR A 304 1.81 15.15 16.37
N ASN A 305 1.31 15.53 17.55
CA ASN A 305 2.12 16.10 18.62
C ASN A 305 3.13 15.08 19.19
N ARG A 306 2.76 13.81 19.29
CA ARG A 306 3.65 12.73 19.77
C ARG A 306 4.82 12.49 18.81
N ILE A 307 4.59 12.54 17.50
CA ILE A 307 5.67 12.43 16.50
C ILE A 307 6.61 13.62 16.65
N ASN A 308 6.08 14.86 16.71
CA ASN A 308 6.88 16.06 16.89
C ASN A 308 7.72 16.03 18.18
N ALA A 309 7.12 15.59 19.30
CA ALA A 309 7.84 15.44 20.57
C ALA A 309 8.96 14.37 20.50
N SER A 310 8.78 13.32 19.69
CA SER A 310 9.86 12.34 19.47
C SER A 310 11.02 12.92 18.66
N ILE A 311 10.73 13.78 17.70
CA ILE A 311 11.73 14.53 16.93
C ILE A 311 12.47 15.52 17.85
N ASP A 312 11.77 16.22 18.75
CA ASP A 312 12.40 17.12 19.72
C ASP A 312 13.40 16.40 20.64
N LYS A 313 13.03 15.20 21.12
CA LYS A 313 13.93 14.37 21.91
C LYS A 313 15.17 13.96 21.11
N PHE A 314 15.01 13.61 19.85
CA PHE A 314 16.12 13.25 18.96
C PHE A 314 17.04 14.45 18.72
N ILE A 315 16.50 15.62 18.37
CA ILE A 315 17.25 16.86 18.15
C ILE A 315 18.07 17.21 19.39
N ALA A 316 17.45 17.16 20.58
CA ALA A 316 18.13 17.44 21.85
C ALA A 316 19.24 16.44 22.15
N ALA A 317 18.98 15.13 21.92
CA ALA A 317 19.97 14.08 22.15
C ALA A 317 21.17 14.15 21.21
N GLN A 318 20.96 14.64 19.98
CA GLN A 318 22.04 14.79 18.97
C GLN A 318 22.69 16.16 18.99
N GLY A 319 22.20 17.12 19.80
CA GLY A 319 22.73 18.49 19.84
C GLY A 319 22.54 19.26 18.53
N ILE A 320 21.46 18.97 17.78
CA ILE A 320 21.20 19.60 16.49
C ILE A 320 20.58 20.98 16.70
N GLU A 321 21.12 22.01 16.04
CA GLU A 321 20.46 23.31 15.96
C GLU A 321 19.24 23.24 15.05
N ALA A 322 18.08 23.66 15.53
CA ALA A 322 16.83 23.68 14.78
C ALA A 322 15.90 24.80 15.31
N PRO A 323 14.96 25.33 14.50
CA PRO A 323 13.95 26.29 14.96
C PRO A 323 13.23 25.81 16.22
N PRO A 324 12.64 26.73 17.04
CA PRO A 324 11.95 26.36 18.27
C PRO A 324 10.88 25.27 18.07
N PRO A 325 10.65 24.41 19.07
CA PRO A 325 9.56 23.44 19.02
C PRO A 325 8.19 24.12 19.04
N SER A 326 7.20 23.46 18.47
CA SER A 326 5.81 23.90 18.51
C SER A 326 4.89 22.72 18.81
N VAL A 327 3.77 23.01 19.46
CA VAL A 327 2.70 22.06 19.73
C VAL A 327 1.48 22.52 18.95
N TYR A 328 0.87 21.62 18.20
CA TYR A 328 -0.38 21.90 17.51
C TYR A 328 -1.51 22.06 18.53
N SER A 329 -2.31 23.11 18.36
CA SER A 329 -3.55 23.32 19.09
C SER A 329 -4.72 23.36 18.11
N PRO A 330 -5.87 22.75 18.46
CA PRO A 330 -7.05 22.71 17.61
C PRO A 330 -7.50 24.10 17.18
N VAL A 331 -7.67 24.32 15.88
CA VAL A 331 -8.15 25.60 15.31
C VAL A 331 -9.67 25.61 15.15
N TRP A 332 -10.33 24.48 15.34
CA TRP A 332 -11.78 24.28 15.27
C TRP A 332 -12.17 23.08 16.14
N GLU A 333 -13.35 23.16 16.73
CA GLU A 333 -13.94 22.10 17.55
C GLU A 333 -15.39 21.87 17.11
N PRO A 334 -15.87 20.61 17.05
CA PRO A 334 -17.27 20.36 16.81
C PRO A 334 -18.11 20.91 17.98
N THR A 335 -19.10 21.71 17.66
CA THR A 335 -20.06 22.25 18.65
C THR A 335 -21.07 21.18 19.08
N GLU A 336 -21.30 20.19 18.22
CA GLU A 336 -22.19 19.05 18.45
C GLU A 336 -21.67 17.80 17.73
N GLU A 337 -22.04 16.63 18.23
CA GLU A 337 -21.81 15.36 17.57
C GLU A 337 -23.05 14.99 16.73
N ARG A 338 -22.99 15.29 15.45
CA ARG A 338 -24.08 15.00 14.51
C ARG A 338 -24.16 13.53 14.18
N THR A 339 -25.27 12.88 14.51
CA THR A 339 -25.48 11.43 14.33
C THR A 339 -26.31 11.06 13.11
N ARG A 340 -26.84 12.06 12.39
CA ARG A 340 -27.61 11.86 11.15
C ARG A 340 -27.21 12.89 10.10
N LEU A 341 -27.19 12.45 8.86
CA LEU A 341 -26.96 13.28 7.68
C LEU A 341 -28.00 12.92 6.63
N ASP A 342 -28.99 13.78 6.45
CA ASP A 342 -30.03 13.61 5.44
C ASP A 342 -29.42 13.81 4.05
N LEU A 343 -29.53 12.80 3.21
CA LEU A 343 -28.94 12.77 1.86
C LEU A 343 -29.48 13.88 0.96
N ALA A 344 -30.81 14.07 0.97
CA ALA A 344 -31.49 15.05 0.11
C ALA A 344 -31.27 16.49 0.60
N ALA A 345 -31.45 16.73 1.92
CA ALA A 345 -31.24 18.03 2.51
C ALA A 345 -29.78 18.51 2.40
N ALA A 346 -28.82 17.60 2.46
CA ALA A 346 -27.40 17.90 2.27
C ALA A 346 -27.04 18.07 0.78
N GLY A 347 -27.93 17.72 -0.15
CA GLY A 347 -27.67 17.77 -1.59
C GLY A 347 -26.60 16.80 -2.06
N ILE A 348 -26.45 15.65 -1.38
CA ILE A 348 -25.43 14.65 -1.70
C ILE A 348 -25.84 13.91 -2.97
N THR A 349 -25.03 14.02 -4.01
CA THR A 349 -25.21 13.35 -5.30
C THR A 349 -24.19 12.24 -5.54
N SER A 350 -23.12 12.23 -4.75
CA SER A 350 -22.05 11.24 -4.90
C SER A 350 -21.51 10.78 -3.55
N VAL A 351 -21.12 9.50 -3.48
CA VAL A 351 -20.40 8.91 -2.34
C VAL A 351 -19.08 8.32 -2.83
N ILE A 352 -17.98 8.60 -2.13
CA ILE A 352 -16.67 8.01 -2.41
C ILE A 352 -16.25 7.16 -1.23
N TRP A 353 -16.14 5.85 -1.46
CA TRP A 353 -15.72 4.88 -0.46
C TRP A 353 -14.19 4.85 -0.35
N CYS A 354 -13.64 5.40 0.73
CA CYS A 354 -12.21 5.49 1.02
C CYS A 354 -11.82 4.60 2.21
N ILE A 355 -12.47 3.45 2.35
CA ILE A 355 -12.31 2.52 3.47
C ILE A 355 -11.35 1.35 3.17
N GLY A 356 -10.51 1.50 2.16
CA GLY A 356 -9.39 0.62 1.86
C GLY A 356 -9.74 -0.55 0.97
N PHE A 357 -8.90 -1.59 1.06
CA PHE A 357 -8.95 -2.79 0.22
C PHE A 357 -8.81 -4.03 1.08
N SER A 358 -9.39 -5.13 0.62
CA SER A 358 -9.12 -6.46 1.17
C SER A 358 -8.16 -7.22 0.25
N PRO A 359 -7.20 -7.98 0.81
CA PRO A 359 -6.37 -8.89 0.02
C PRO A 359 -7.22 -10.05 -0.53
N ASP A 360 -6.80 -10.58 -1.67
CA ASP A 360 -7.37 -11.78 -2.28
C ASP A 360 -6.26 -12.69 -2.78
N PHE A 361 -5.98 -13.71 -1.99
CA PHE A 361 -4.98 -14.74 -2.30
C PHE A 361 -5.61 -16.12 -2.45
N ALA A 362 -6.95 -16.22 -2.65
CA ALA A 362 -7.66 -17.50 -2.77
C ALA A 362 -7.15 -18.37 -3.93
N TRP A 363 -6.47 -17.78 -4.90
CA TRP A 363 -5.83 -18.45 -6.01
C TRP A 363 -4.48 -19.12 -5.66
N VAL A 364 -3.93 -18.87 -4.47
CA VAL A 364 -2.72 -19.53 -3.95
C VAL A 364 -3.16 -20.72 -3.09
N ASP A 365 -3.09 -21.92 -3.67
CA ASP A 365 -3.47 -23.16 -3.03
C ASP A 365 -2.27 -23.76 -2.29
N ALA A 366 -1.98 -23.18 -1.12
CA ALA A 366 -0.92 -23.62 -0.22
C ALA A 366 -1.28 -23.26 1.24
N PRO A 367 -0.84 -24.05 2.24
CA PRO A 367 -1.17 -23.84 3.65
C PRO A 367 -0.30 -22.72 4.30
N VAL A 368 -0.32 -21.54 3.70
CA VAL A 368 0.53 -20.41 4.11
C VAL A 368 -0.26 -19.22 4.65
N PHE A 369 -1.55 -19.38 4.90
CA PHE A 369 -2.42 -18.29 5.33
C PHE A 369 -2.92 -18.51 6.76
N ASN A 370 -3.06 -17.42 7.50
CA ASN A 370 -3.71 -17.44 8.81
C ASN A 370 -5.25 -17.43 8.67
N GLY A 371 -5.96 -17.52 9.80
CA GLY A 371 -7.44 -17.52 9.83
C GLY A 371 -8.12 -16.27 9.25
N ARG A 372 -7.37 -15.19 8.98
CA ARG A 372 -7.86 -13.96 8.32
C ARG A 372 -7.50 -13.90 6.84
N GLY A 373 -6.89 -14.96 6.28
CA GLY A 373 -6.46 -15.01 4.88
C GLY A 373 -5.21 -14.20 4.58
N ALA A 374 -4.48 -13.72 5.58
CA ALA A 374 -3.21 -13.05 5.41
C ALA A 374 -2.06 -14.07 5.35
N PRO A 375 -1.05 -13.89 4.47
CA PRO A 375 0.07 -14.81 4.38
C PRO A 375 0.93 -14.79 5.65
N VAL A 376 1.31 -15.97 6.11
CA VAL A 376 2.25 -16.19 7.22
C VAL A 376 3.65 -16.31 6.64
N HIS A 377 4.54 -15.42 7.02
CA HIS A 377 5.88 -15.35 6.47
C HIS A 377 6.88 -14.68 7.40
N GLN A 378 8.16 -14.95 7.22
CA GLN A 378 9.25 -14.17 7.78
C GLN A 378 9.95 -13.43 6.63
N ARG A 379 9.81 -12.10 6.57
CA ARG A 379 10.36 -11.25 5.49
C ARG A 379 10.07 -11.79 4.08
N GLY A 380 8.82 -12.24 3.85
CA GLY A 380 8.37 -12.78 2.56
C GLY A 380 8.63 -14.27 2.34
N VAL A 381 9.48 -14.92 3.12
CA VAL A 381 9.70 -16.37 3.05
C VAL A 381 8.59 -17.09 3.84
N THR A 382 7.87 -18.00 3.20
CA THR A 382 6.81 -18.79 3.85
C THR A 382 7.35 -20.13 4.39
N ASN A 383 6.51 -20.83 5.15
CA ASN A 383 6.78 -22.20 5.57
C ASN A 383 6.59 -23.21 4.42
N GLU A 384 6.03 -22.80 3.29
CA GLU A 384 5.96 -23.60 2.07
C GLU A 384 7.24 -23.39 1.25
N PRO A 385 8.15 -24.39 1.18
CA PRO A 385 9.46 -24.22 0.56
C PRO A 385 9.35 -23.85 -0.93
N GLY A 386 9.94 -22.71 -1.31
CA GLY A 386 9.91 -22.18 -2.68
C GLY A 386 8.73 -21.28 -2.98
N LEU A 387 7.88 -20.97 -1.99
CA LEU A 387 6.80 -20.00 -2.12
C LEU A 387 7.10 -18.74 -1.28
N TYR A 388 7.02 -17.59 -1.91
CA TYR A 388 7.40 -16.30 -1.32
C TYR A 388 6.34 -15.23 -1.58
N PHE A 389 6.32 -14.20 -0.73
CA PHE A 389 5.55 -12.96 -0.92
C PHE A 389 6.46 -11.75 -0.98
N LEU A 390 6.15 -10.77 -1.83
CA LEU A 390 6.91 -9.52 -1.96
C LEU A 390 5.98 -8.33 -2.16
N GLY A 391 6.38 -7.17 -1.63
CA GLY A 391 5.66 -5.91 -1.85
C GLY A 391 4.44 -5.71 -0.95
N LEU A 392 4.29 -6.50 0.12
CA LEU A 392 3.24 -6.30 1.12
C LEU A 392 3.62 -5.19 2.12
N PRO A 393 2.64 -4.41 2.62
CA PRO A 393 2.89 -3.46 3.70
C PRO A 393 3.53 -4.14 4.92
N TRP A 394 4.57 -3.55 5.48
CA TRP A 394 5.27 -4.09 6.64
C TRP A 394 5.68 -5.57 6.49
N LEU A 395 6.04 -5.98 5.29
CA LEU A 395 6.59 -7.31 5.07
C LEU A 395 7.86 -7.53 5.92
N HIS A 396 8.69 -6.51 6.04
CA HIS A 396 9.85 -6.42 6.92
C HIS A 396 9.92 -5.07 7.63
N THR A 397 9.94 -3.96 6.88
CA THR A 397 9.97 -2.60 7.39
C THR A 397 8.78 -1.79 6.86
N TRP A 398 8.63 -0.56 7.33
CA TRP A 398 7.63 0.37 6.81
C TRP A 398 7.71 0.53 5.28
N GLY A 399 8.92 0.53 4.72
CA GLY A 399 9.18 0.71 3.29
C GLY A 399 8.87 -0.49 2.40
N SER A 400 8.63 -1.67 2.95
CA SER A 400 8.56 -2.96 2.20
C SER A 400 7.61 -2.97 0.99
N GLY A 401 6.45 -2.32 1.07
CA GLY A 401 5.51 -2.19 -0.05
C GLY A 401 5.68 -0.91 -0.87
N ARG A 402 6.70 -0.09 -0.60
CA ARG A 402 6.93 1.25 -1.14
C ARG A 402 8.22 1.32 -1.93
N PHE A 403 8.42 2.41 -2.68
CA PHE A 403 9.67 2.65 -3.42
C PHE A 403 10.91 2.70 -2.52
N SER A 404 10.74 3.12 -1.26
CA SER A 404 11.84 3.30 -0.31
C SER A 404 12.40 2.00 0.29
N GLY A 405 11.70 0.87 0.19
CA GLY A 405 12.13 -0.34 0.90
C GLY A 405 11.99 -1.64 0.11
N VAL A 406 11.20 -1.66 -0.96
CA VAL A 406 10.98 -2.88 -1.75
C VAL A 406 12.27 -3.44 -2.36
N ALA A 407 13.26 -2.59 -2.66
CA ALA A 407 14.56 -3.01 -3.17
C ALA A 407 15.29 -3.93 -2.18
N ARG A 408 15.28 -3.58 -0.89
CA ARG A 408 15.94 -4.38 0.17
C ARG A 408 15.30 -5.76 0.37
N ASP A 409 13.97 -5.83 0.21
CA ASP A 409 13.26 -7.10 0.33
C ASP A 409 13.38 -7.95 -0.94
N ALA A 410 13.44 -7.34 -2.12
CA ALA A 410 13.70 -8.01 -3.38
C ALA A 410 15.10 -8.65 -3.38
N GLU A 411 16.11 -7.93 -2.91
CA GLU A 411 17.48 -8.44 -2.77
C GLU A 411 17.55 -9.62 -1.80
N PHE A 412 16.93 -9.49 -0.62
CA PHE A 412 16.86 -10.57 0.37
C PHE A 412 16.19 -11.84 -0.20
N LEU A 413 15.07 -11.67 -0.92
CA LEU A 413 14.39 -12.83 -1.53
C LEU A 413 15.20 -13.42 -2.68
N ALA A 414 15.90 -12.60 -3.48
CA ALA A 414 16.76 -13.10 -4.53
C ALA A 414 17.89 -13.98 -3.97
N GLU A 415 18.48 -13.59 -2.84
CA GLU A 415 19.44 -14.43 -2.13
C GLU A 415 18.84 -15.74 -1.59
N ALA A 416 17.63 -15.68 -1.01
CA ALA A 416 16.93 -16.87 -0.51
C ALA A 416 16.62 -17.86 -1.65
N ILE A 417 16.17 -17.33 -2.80
CA ILE A 417 15.90 -18.09 -4.02
C ILE A 417 17.16 -18.74 -4.56
N GLU A 418 18.28 -18.03 -4.58
CA GLU A 418 19.58 -18.53 -5.06
C GLU A 418 20.10 -19.64 -4.15
N LYS A 419 20.07 -19.45 -2.83
CA LYS A 419 20.48 -20.47 -1.84
C LYS A 419 19.67 -21.75 -2.00
N ARG A 420 18.36 -21.65 -2.20
CA ARG A 420 17.51 -22.81 -2.45
C ARG A 420 17.87 -23.51 -3.77
N LYS A 421 18.12 -22.75 -4.84
CA LYS A 421 18.54 -23.32 -6.13
C LYS A 421 19.85 -24.10 -6.04
N THR A 422 20.82 -23.58 -5.29
CA THR A 422 22.13 -24.24 -5.09
C THR A 422 22.00 -25.45 -4.16
N GLY A 423 21.19 -25.40 -3.11
CA GLY A 423 20.88 -26.53 -2.24
C GLY A 423 20.18 -27.67 -2.97
N LEU A 424 19.33 -27.37 -3.95
CA LEU A 424 18.71 -28.36 -4.82
C LEU A 424 19.68 -29.01 -5.84
N ARG A 425 20.83 -28.37 -6.11
CA ARG A 425 21.88 -28.89 -7.00
C ARG A 425 22.94 -29.73 -6.29
N GLY A 426 23.19 -29.46 -4.98
CA GLY A 426 24.12 -30.21 -4.15
C GLY A 426 23.35 -31.04 -3.14
N GLY A 427 23.20 -32.34 -3.33
CA GLY A 427 22.53 -33.22 -2.38
C GLY A 427 23.13 -33.10 -0.96
N ALA A 428 22.24 -33.03 0.03
CA ALA A 428 22.46 -32.98 1.47
C ALA A 428 23.09 -31.69 2.02
N VAL A 429 22.20 -30.77 2.46
CA VAL A 429 22.53 -29.79 3.49
C VAL A 429 21.67 -30.12 4.72
N GLU A 430 22.31 -30.32 5.85
CA GLU A 430 21.66 -30.55 7.14
C GLU A 430 20.63 -29.47 7.46
N GLU A 431 19.39 -29.92 7.68
CA GLU A 431 18.30 -29.07 8.16
C GLU A 431 18.61 -28.59 9.56
N SER A 432 18.80 -27.27 9.70
CA SER A 432 18.69 -26.64 11.02
C SER A 432 17.20 -26.53 11.35
N PRO A 433 16.72 -27.06 12.48
CA PRO A 433 15.31 -27.08 12.79
C PRO A 433 14.80 -25.65 13.00
N ALA A 434 13.70 -25.31 12.32
CA ALA A 434 12.96 -24.09 12.54
C ALA A 434 12.45 -24.03 14.00
N PRO A 435 12.50 -22.87 14.68
CA PRO A 435 11.97 -22.74 16.01
C PRO A 435 10.46 -22.98 16.02
N ALA A 436 10.02 -23.93 16.86
CA ALA A 436 8.61 -24.26 17.05
C ALA A 436 7.82 -23.02 17.50
N LEU A 437 6.83 -22.63 16.74
CA LEU A 437 5.83 -21.64 17.11
C LEU A 437 5.03 -22.16 18.30
N ARG A 438 5.27 -21.60 19.48
CA ARG A 438 4.36 -21.79 20.63
C ARG A 438 3.10 -20.97 20.37
N ALA A 439 1.97 -21.67 20.30
CA ALA A 439 0.66 -21.10 20.34
C ALA A 439 0.44 -20.41 21.69
N ALA A 440 0.06 -19.13 21.68
CA ALA A 440 -0.63 -18.41 22.73
C ALA A 440 -1.52 -17.33 22.06
#